data_f866f9d2d0216fe9151a60e02168187b
#
_entry.id   f866f9d2d0216fe9151a60e02168187b
#
_cell.length_a   1.000
_cell.length_b   1.000
_cell.length_c   1.000
_cell.angle_alpha   90.00
_cell.angle_beta   90.00
_cell.angle_gamma   90.00
#
_symmetry.space_group_name_H-M   'P 1'
#
loop_
_entity.id
_entity.type
_entity.pdbx_description
1 polymer ?
#
loop_
_entity_poly.entity_id
_entity_poly.type
_entity_poly.pdbx_seq_one_letter_code
_entity_poly.pdbx_strand_id
1 'polypeptide(L)'
;MSTIVRAGKVSDVAAIYRHIGQFHQESPKYSKFPLVEDRMREFLVRAVLKDRACVYVAENADEGIVGVIVGVVEKQFFSDYLILSDAFWYVAPRHRSTGVGKKMIAPFIAFGKSMKCGDILVGTTTNILPERTGAALEKLGFSMLGTVYSYGGGE
;
A
#
# COMPACT_ATOMS: atom_id res chain seq x y z
N MET A 1 -4.74 5.03 22.53
CA MET A 1 -4.20 3.67 22.42
C MET A 1 -3.12 3.62 21.37
N SER A 2 -2.01 3.00 21.67
CA SER A 2 -0.84 3.10 20.80
C SER A 2 -0.96 2.20 19.58
N THR A 3 -0.69 2.75 18.43
CA THR A 3 -0.50 2.01 17.18
C THR A 3 0.94 2.17 16.76
N ILE A 4 1.63 1.06 16.57
CA ILE A 4 3.01 1.03 16.08
C ILE A 4 3.05 0.59 14.63
N VAL A 5 4.06 1.05 13.90
CA VAL A 5 4.33 0.59 12.54
C VAL A 5 5.59 -0.28 12.58
N ARG A 6 5.51 -1.44 11.99
CA ARG A 6 6.60 -2.41 11.92
C ARG A 6 6.60 -3.15 10.59
N ALA A 7 7.72 -3.82 10.29
CA ALA A 7 7.78 -4.72 9.14
C ALA A 7 6.78 -5.88 9.31
N GLY A 8 6.14 -6.26 8.23
CA GLY A 8 5.23 -7.41 8.18
C GLY A 8 5.99 -8.73 8.27
N LYS A 9 5.33 -9.74 8.83
CA LYS A 9 5.81 -11.10 8.97
C LYS A 9 4.90 -12.06 8.21
N VAL A 10 5.38 -13.25 7.90
CA VAL A 10 4.54 -14.30 7.28
C VAL A 10 3.30 -14.61 8.12
N SER A 11 3.44 -14.58 9.44
CA SER A 11 2.30 -14.76 10.37
C SER A 11 1.23 -13.67 10.30
N ASP A 12 1.52 -12.53 9.68
CA ASP A 12 0.55 -11.43 9.49
C ASP A 12 -0.32 -11.60 8.25
N VAL A 13 0.04 -12.51 7.34
CA VAL A 13 -0.60 -12.65 6.02
C VAL A 13 -2.11 -12.86 6.12
N ALA A 14 -2.58 -13.67 7.07
CA ALA A 14 -4.02 -13.90 7.26
C ALA A 14 -4.76 -12.60 7.66
N ALA A 15 -4.20 -11.82 8.57
CA ALA A 15 -4.78 -10.53 8.99
C ALA A 15 -4.73 -9.50 7.87
N ILE A 16 -3.63 -9.43 7.12
CA ILE A 16 -3.48 -8.55 5.95
C ILE A 16 -4.52 -8.92 4.89
N TYR A 17 -4.70 -10.21 4.62
CA TYR A 17 -5.69 -10.66 3.63
C TYR A 17 -7.12 -10.22 4.00
N ARG A 18 -7.50 -10.25 5.27
CA ARG A 18 -8.81 -9.73 5.70
C ARG A 18 -8.97 -8.26 5.37
N HIS A 19 -7.94 -7.45 5.55
CA HIS A 19 -7.96 -6.03 5.18
C HIS A 19 -8.03 -5.83 3.66
N ILE A 20 -7.39 -6.70 2.88
CA ILE A 20 -7.50 -6.69 1.42
C ILE A 20 -8.92 -7.01 0.99
N GLY A 21 -9.61 -7.93 1.64
CA GLY A 21 -11.02 -8.21 1.41
C GLY A 21 -11.90 -6.97 1.63
N GLN A 22 -11.66 -6.23 2.70
CA GLN A 22 -12.36 -4.97 2.97
C GLN A 22 -12.05 -3.89 1.93
N PHE A 23 -10.78 -3.72 1.61
CA PHE A 23 -10.30 -2.82 0.56
C PHE A 23 -10.95 -3.13 -0.79
N HIS A 24 -10.98 -4.41 -1.16
CA HIS A 24 -11.58 -4.87 -2.41
C HIS A 24 -13.07 -4.52 -2.48
N GLN A 25 -13.81 -4.74 -1.41
CA GLN A 25 -15.23 -4.39 -1.34
C GLN A 25 -15.47 -2.88 -1.37
N GLU A 26 -14.59 -2.10 -0.73
CA GLU A 26 -14.71 -0.64 -0.64
C GLU A 26 -14.34 0.07 -1.95
N SER A 27 -13.44 -0.50 -2.75
CA SER A 27 -12.98 0.11 -4.00
C SER A 27 -14.02 0.01 -5.11
N PRO A 28 -14.52 1.15 -5.65
CA PRO A 28 -15.44 1.12 -6.79
C PRO A 28 -14.83 0.49 -8.04
N LYS A 29 -13.52 0.57 -8.16
CA LYS A 29 -12.77 0.01 -9.29
C LYS A 29 -12.52 -1.48 -9.14
N TYR A 30 -11.93 -1.90 -8.02
CA TYR A 30 -11.43 -3.27 -7.86
C TYR A 30 -12.51 -4.26 -7.44
N SER A 31 -13.61 -3.81 -6.82
CA SER A 31 -14.74 -4.69 -6.46
C SER A 31 -15.40 -5.39 -7.65
N LYS A 32 -15.17 -4.88 -8.88
CA LYS A 32 -15.66 -5.49 -10.13
C LYS A 32 -14.92 -6.75 -10.53
N PHE A 33 -13.72 -7.00 -9.98
CA PHE A 33 -12.89 -8.14 -10.31
C PHE A 33 -12.92 -9.17 -9.18
N PRO A 34 -12.85 -10.47 -9.50
CA PRO A 34 -12.81 -11.48 -8.43
C PRO A 34 -11.51 -11.39 -7.63
N LEU A 35 -11.62 -11.45 -6.31
CA LEU A 35 -10.47 -11.58 -5.42
C LEU A 35 -10.13 -13.07 -5.26
N VAL A 36 -8.96 -13.47 -5.75
CA VAL A 36 -8.48 -14.87 -5.68
C VAL A 36 -7.55 -15.01 -4.48
N GLU A 37 -8.03 -15.66 -3.43
CA GLU A 37 -7.35 -15.77 -2.13
C GLU A 37 -5.94 -16.35 -2.24
N ASP A 38 -5.79 -17.52 -2.86
CA ASP A 38 -4.49 -18.19 -2.94
C ASP A 38 -3.45 -17.33 -3.65
N ARG A 39 -3.85 -16.68 -4.74
CA ARG A 39 -2.97 -15.76 -5.47
C ARG A 39 -2.54 -14.58 -4.59
N MET A 40 -3.46 -14.02 -3.85
CA MET A 40 -3.18 -12.87 -3.00
C MET A 40 -2.29 -13.25 -1.81
N ARG A 41 -2.55 -14.38 -1.17
CA ARG A 41 -1.71 -14.90 -0.09
C ARG A 41 -0.29 -15.20 -0.56
N GLU A 42 -0.13 -15.83 -1.72
CA GLU A 42 1.17 -16.09 -2.33
C GLU A 42 1.95 -14.80 -2.59
N PHE A 43 1.28 -13.80 -3.15
CA PHE A 43 1.86 -12.46 -3.36
C PHE A 43 2.36 -11.85 -2.05
N LEU A 44 1.57 -11.90 -0.99
CA LEU A 44 1.94 -11.34 0.33
C LEU A 44 3.14 -12.07 0.95
N VAL A 45 3.15 -13.40 0.90
CA VAL A 45 4.29 -14.18 1.40
C VAL A 45 5.57 -13.81 0.64
N ARG A 46 5.49 -13.69 -0.67
CA ARG A 46 6.63 -13.26 -1.49
C ARG A 46 7.08 -11.85 -1.14
N ALA A 47 6.15 -10.93 -0.94
CA ALA A 47 6.47 -9.55 -0.58
C ALA A 47 7.18 -9.44 0.78
N VAL A 48 6.79 -10.29 1.74
CA VAL A 48 7.45 -10.36 3.05
C VAL A 48 8.87 -10.92 2.96
N LEU A 49 9.08 -11.93 2.12
CA LEU A 49 10.34 -12.71 2.08
C LEU A 49 11.39 -12.20 1.08
N LYS A 50 11.00 -11.38 0.10
CA LYS A 50 11.91 -10.94 -0.97
C LYS A 50 12.54 -9.59 -0.71
N ASP A 51 13.80 -9.43 -1.15
CA ASP A 51 14.58 -8.21 -0.97
C ASP A 51 14.07 -7.01 -1.77
N ARG A 52 13.35 -7.25 -2.89
CA ARG A 52 12.80 -6.21 -3.76
C ARG A 52 11.32 -5.92 -3.49
N ALA A 53 10.89 -6.17 -2.29
CA ALA A 53 9.54 -5.83 -1.84
C ALA A 53 9.58 -5.47 -0.37
N CYS A 54 8.59 -4.73 0.09
CA CYS A 54 8.42 -4.40 1.50
C CYS A 54 6.95 -4.53 1.91
N VAL A 55 6.75 -4.92 3.14
CA VAL A 55 5.44 -4.93 3.80
C VAL A 55 5.62 -4.25 5.14
N TYR A 56 4.85 -3.21 5.38
CA TYR A 56 4.75 -2.56 6.69
C TYR A 56 3.31 -2.63 7.17
N VAL A 57 3.14 -2.95 8.42
CA VAL A 57 1.82 -3.04 9.08
C VAL A 57 1.74 -2.03 10.21
N ALA A 58 0.55 -1.49 10.40
CA ALA A 58 0.20 -0.72 11.57
C ALA A 58 -0.53 -1.64 12.54
N GLU A 59 0.04 -1.87 13.70
CA GLU A 59 -0.49 -2.76 14.73
C GLU A 59 -0.98 -1.95 15.92
N ASN A 60 -2.27 -2.07 16.19
CA ASN A 60 -2.89 -1.51 17.38
C ASN A 60 -2.88 -2.53 18.50
N ALA A 61 -2.61 -2.09 19.74
CA ALA A 61 -2.48 -3.00 20.88
C ALA A 61 -3.75 -3.82 21.16
N ASP A 62 -4.92 -3.28 20.87
CA ASP A 62 -6.20 -3.92 21.18
C ASP A 62 -6.85 -4.63 19.99
N GLU A 63 -6.63 -4.09 18.79
CA GLU A 63 -7.34 -4.54 17.58
C GLU A 63 -6.46 -5.36 16.62
N GLY A 64 -5.16 -5.45 16.89
CA GLY A 64 -4.20 -6.08 15.98
C GLY A 64 -3.87 -5.20 14.78
N ILE A 65 -3.70 -5.80 13.61
CA ILE A 65 -3.35 -5.05 12.40
C ILE A 65 -4.53 -4.21 11.92
N VAL A 66 -4.30 -2.91 11.80
CA VAL A 66 -5.29 -1.91 11.38
C VAL A 66 -4.90 -1.18 10.11
N GLY A 67 -3.74 -1.45 9.57
CA GLY A 67 -3.27 -0.88 8.31
C GLY A 67 -2.13 -1.67 7.72
N VAL A 68 -1.94 -1.53 6.41
CA VAL A 68 -0.88 -2.20 5.66
C VAL A 68 -0.49 -1.38 4.44
N ILE A 69 0.81 -1.34 4.15
CA ILE A 69 1.35 -0.86 2.88
C ILE A 69 2.30 -1.93 2.33
N VAL A 70 2.14 -2.25 1.06
CA VAL A 70 3.01 -3.17 0.33
C VAL A 70 3.64 -2.43 -0.83
N GLY A 71 4.95 -2.55 -0.94
CA GLY A 71 5.72 -1.97 -2.03
C GLY A 71 6.53 -3.01 -2.80
N VAL A 72 6.73 -2.74 -4.07
CA VAL A 72 7.54 -3.56 -4.98
C VAL A 72 8.57 -2.68 -5.68
N VAL A 73 9.80 -3.16 -5.74
CA VAL A 73 10.90 -2.48 -6.44
C VAL A 73 11.10 -3.14 -7.80
N GLU A 74 11.02 -2.34 -8.84
CA GLU A 74 11.21 -2.77 -10.22
C GLU A 74 12.18 -1.84 -10.94
N LYS A 75 12.80 -2.36 -12.02
CA LYS A 75 13.58 -1.52 -12.93
C LYS A 75 12.65 -0.74 -13.85
N GLN A 76 13.04 0.50 -14.16
CA GLN A 76 12.43 1.24 -15.26
C GLN A 76 12.64 0.47 -16.57
N PHE A 77 11.63 0.48 -17.45
CA PHE A 77 11.67 -0.35 -18.66
C PHE A 77 12.78 0.04 -19.66
N PHE A 78 13.32 1.25 -19.57
CA PHE A 78 14.36 1.74 -20.48
C PHE A 78 15.74 1.95 -19.81
N SER A 79 15.88 1.60 -18.50
CA SER A 79 17.15 1.81 -17.80
C SER A 79 17.28 0.88 -16.58
N ASP A 80 18.46 0.88 -15.96
CA ASP A 80 18.69 0.17 -14.69
C ASP A 80 18.18 0.95 -13.45
N TYR A 81 17.55 2.06 -13.65
CA TYR A 81 16.93 2.88 -12.64
C TYR A 81 15.84 2.11 -11.87
N LEU A 82 15.94 2.08 -10.57
CA LEU A 82 14.98 1.39 -9.72
C LEU A 82 13.85 2.32 -9.27
N ILE A 83 12.65 1.78 -9.24
CA ILE A 83 11.43 2.45 -8.79
C ILE A 83 10.78 1.60 -7.71
N LEU A 84 10.45 2.22 -6.58
CA LEU A 84 9.55 1.63 -5.59
C LEU A 84 8.13 2.13 -5.86
N SER A 85 7.21 1.21 -6.03
CA SER A 85 5.77 1.52 -6.18
C SER A 85 4.96 0.80 -5.12
N ASP A 86 3.90 1.42 -4.62
CA ASP A 86 2.96 0.71 -3.78
C ASP A 86 2.11 -0.27 -4.61
N ALA A 87 1.99 -1.49 -4.13
CA ALA A 87 1.02 -2.44 -4.65
C ALA A 87 -0.37 -2.12 -4.09
N PHE A 88 -0.43 -1.78 -2.82
CA PHE A 88 -1.60 -1.17 -2.18
C PHE A 88 -1.21 -0.55 -0.83
N TRP A 89 -2.02 0.40 -0.40
CA TRP A 89 -1.92 1.07 0.89
C TRP A 89 -3.33 1.21 1.46
N TYR A 90 -3.56 0.64 2.63
CA TYR A 90 -4.87 0.59 3.25
C TYR A 90 -4.79 0.83 4.76
N VAL A 91 -5.72 1.62 5.26
CA VAL A 91 -5.97 1.80 6.69
C VAL A 91 -7.45 1.53 6.95
N ALA A 92 -7.73 0.73 7.96
CA ALA A 92 -9.10 0.43 8.36
C ALA A 92 -9.87 1.73 8.64
N PRO A 93 -11.15 1.84 8.21
CA PRO A 93 -11.89 3.12 8.26
C PRO A 93 -11.88 3.83 9.62
N ARG A 94 -11.98 3.07 10.72
CA ARG A 94 -11.97 3.62 12.08
C ARG A 94 -10.65 4.29 12.46
N HIS A 95 -9.56 3.93 11.80
CA HIS A 95 -8.20 4.45 12.07
C HIS A 95 -7.74 5.51 11.07
N ARG A 96 -8.56 5.83 10.08
CA ARG A 96 -8.30 6.93 9.16
C ARG A 96 -8.40 8.26 9.93
N SER A 97 -7.61 9.24 9.57
CA SER A 97 -7.51 10.54 10.27
C SER A 97 -6.80 10.52 11.64
N THR A 98 -6.29 9.37 12.07
CA THR A 98 -5.51 9.26 13.32
C THR A 98 -4.01 9.48 13.12
N GLY A 99 -3.57 9.69 11.87
CA GLY A 99 -2.15 9.79 11.51
C GLY A 99 -1.47 8.46 11.25
N VAL A 100 -2.17 7.33 11.38
CA VAL A 100 -1.61 5.99 11.13
C VAL A 100 -1.09 5.85 9.70
N GLY A 101 -1.87 6.28 8.71
CA GLY A 101 -1.43 6.23 7.30
C GLY A 101 -0.13 6.99 7.08
N LYS A 102 -0.01 8.19 7.64
CA LYS A 102 1.22 8.98 7.58
C LYS A 102 2.42 8.26 8.20
N LYS A 103 2.22 7.62 9.36
CA LYS A 103 3.30 6.86 10.02
C LYS A 103 3.80 5.68 9.17
N MET A 104 2.93 5.10 8.34
CA MET A 104 3.28 3.98 7.47
C MET A 104 4.12 4.40 6.26
N ILE A 105 3.94 5.62 5.77
CA ILE A 105 4.70 6.15 4.64
C ILE A 105 6.17 6.36 4.97
N ALA A 106 6.50 6.72 6.20
CA ALA A 106 7.90 6.97 6.60
C ALA A 106 8.82 5.74 6.38
N PRO A 107 8.52 4.53 6.88
CA PRO A 107 9.35 3.35 6.60
C PRO A 107 9.31 2.92 5.13
N PHE A 108 8.22 3.15 4.42
CA PHE A 108 8.12 2.90 2.98
C PHE A 108 9.13 3.77 2.20
N ILE A 109 9.20 5.06 2.48
CA ILE A 109 10.18 5.98 1.89
C ILE A 109 11.60 5.55 2.27
N ALA A 110 11.84 5.21 3.54
CA ALA A 110 13.14 4.77 4.02
C ALA A 110 13.60 3.49 3.31
N PHE A 111 12.70 2.55 3.04
CA PHE A 111 12.99 1.36 2.25
C PHE A 111 13.42 1.71 0.83
N GLY A 112 12.67 2.57 0.14
CA GLY A 112 13.03 3.01 -1.20
C GLY A 112 14.41 3.66 -1.27
N LYS A 113 14.74 4.49 -0.29
CA LYS A 113 16.06 5.11 -0.17
C LYS A 113 17.16 4.08 0.09
N SER A 114 16.91 3.09 0.95
CA SER A 114 17.89 2.03 1.25
C SER A 114 18.18 1.16 0.03
N MET A 115 17.19 0.96 -0.84
CA MET A 115 17.32 0.24 -2.11
C MET A 115 17.91 1.11 -3.23
N LYS A 116 18.23 2.36 -2.95
CA LYS A 116 18.71 3.36 -3.93
C LYS A 116 17.74 3.56 -5.09
N CYS A 117 16.45 3.49 -4.81
CA CYS A 117 15.43 3.83 -5.80
C CYS A 117 15.55 5.31 -6.16
N GLY A 118 15.54 5.59 -7.44
CA GLY A 118 15.54 6.95 -7.92
C GLY A 118 14.15 7.58 -7.91
N ASP A 119 13.10 6.77 -7.79
CA ASP A 119 11.73 7.25 -7.64
C ASP A 119 10.95 6.37 -6.65
N ILE A 120 10.03 7.01 -5.92
CA ILE A 120 9.15 6.36 -4.94
C ILE A 120 7.74 6.83 -5.25
N LEU A 121 6.90 5.90 -5.71
CA LEU A 121 5.57 6.19 -6.23
C LEU A 121 4.49 5.63 -5.31
N VAL A 122 3.46 6.43 -5.06
CA VAL A 122 2.23 6.00 -4.39
C VAL A 122 1.03 6.41 -5.24
N GLY A 123 0.19 5.43 -5.56
CA GLY A 123 -0.98 5.63 -6.42
C GLY A 123 -2.27 5.86 -5.63
N THR A 124 -3.21 6.54 -6.25
CA THR A 124 -4.58 6.74 -5.74
C THR A 124 -5.62 6.10 -6.66
N THR A 125 -5.21 5.09 -7.42
CA THR A 125 -6.05 4.45 -8.45
C THR A 125 -7.14 3.53 -7.89
N THR A 126 -7.15 3.28 -6.60
CA THR A 126 -8.20 2.51 -5.91
C THR A 126 -9.56 3.21 -5.92
N ASN A 127 -9.56 4.50 -6.17
CA ASN A 127 -10.73 5.38 -6.12
C ASN A 127 -11.44 5.39 -4.75
N ILE A 128 -10.68 5.15 -3.69
CA ILE A 128 -11.13 5.31 -2.31
C ILE A 128 -10.61 6.64 -1.80
N LEU A 129 -11.48 7.65 -1.70
CA LEU A 129 -11.16 9.00 -1.23
C LEU A 129 -9.87 9.57 -1.87
N PRO A 130 -9.74 9.57 -3.22
CA PRO A 130 -8.47 9.89 -3.88
C PRO A 130 -7.99 11.31 -3.61
N GLU A 131 -8.88 12.28 -3.51
CA GLU A 131 -8.55 13.68 -3.24
C GLU A 131 -7.94 13.87 -1.85
N ARG A 132 -8.51 13.20 -0.85
CA ARG A 132 -8.00 13.23 0.53
C ARG A 132 -6.63 12.57 0.64
N THR A 133 -6.45 11.42 0.00
CA THR A 133 -5.18 10.70 -0.04
C THR A 133 -4.12 11.53 -0.75
N GLY A 134 -4.44 12.14 -1.89
CA GLY A 134 -3.56 13.02 -2.64
C GLY A 134 -3.11 14.23 -1.81
N ALA A 135 -4.03 14.90 -1.12
CA ALA A 135 -3.70 16.02 -0.25
C ALA A 135 -2.76 15.61 0.90
N ALA A 136 -2.98 14.41 1.48
CA ALA A 136 -2.09 13.89 2.52
C ALA A 136 -0.68 13.58 1.98
N LEU A 137 -0.59 13.01 0.78
CA LEU A 137 0.69 12.73 0.12
C LEU A 137 1.47 14.01 -0.20
N GLU A 138 0.80 15.05 -0.69
CA GLU A 138 1.43 16.35 -0.95
C GLU A 138 2.04 16.95 0.32
N LYS A 139 1.36 16.85 1.46
CA LYS A 139 1.88 17.28 2.76
C LYS A 139 3.11 16.48 3.21
N LEU A 140 3.29 15.27 2.70
CA LEU A 140 4.44 14.42 2.96
C LEU A 140 5.59 14.61 1.97
N GLY A 141 5.46 15.55 1.03
CA GLY A 141 6.48 15.88 0.06
C GLY A 141 6.34 15.18 -1.30
N PHE A 142 5.24 14.44 -1.52
CA PHE A 142 4.95 13.89 -2.85
C PHE A 142 4.38 14.96 -3.76
N SER A 143 4.64 14.81 -5.05
CA SER A 143 4.03 15.64 -6.11
C SER A 143 3.24 14.75 -7.06
N MET A 144 2.09 15.23 -7.51
CA MET A 144 1.31 14.51 -8.50
C MET A 144 2.06 14.48 -9.84
N LEU A 145 2.27 13.27 -10.38
CA LEU A 145 2.97 13.09 -11.66
C LEU A 145 2.02 13.07 -12.86
N GLY A 146 0.77 12.73 -12.65
CA GLY A 146 -0.20 12.61 -13.72
C GLY A 146 -1.44 11.85 -13.29
N THR A 147 -2.25 11.46 -14.26
CA THR A 147 -3.50 10.74 -14.04
C THR A 147 -3.53 9.45 -14.87
N VAL A 148 -4.30 8.48 -14.40
CA VAL A 148 -4.55 7.22 -15.09
C VAL A 148 -6.02 7.16 -15.48
N TYR A 149 -6.29 6.83 -16.74
CA TYR A 149 -7.65 6.66 -17.26
C TYR A 149 -7.93 5.20 -17.54
N SER A 150 -9.13 4.74 -17.20
CA SER A 150 -9.60 3.37 -17.46
C SER A 150 -10.68 3.38 -18.51
N TYR A 151 -10.53 2.62 -19.59
CA TYR A 151 -11.56 2.47 -20.62
C TYR A 151 -12.66 1.52 -20.11
N GLY A 152 -13.92 1.93 -20.20
CA GLY A 152 -15.07 1.12 -19.76
C GLY A 152 -15.14 0.86 -18.26
N GLY A 153 -14.28 1.44 -17.47
CA GLY A 153 -14.20 1.23 -16.02
C GLY A 153 -15.18 2.05 -15.18
N GLY A 154 -15.97 2.90 -15.80
CA GLY A 154 -16.92 3.80 -15.13
C GLY A 154 -18.37 3.36 -15.13
N GLU A 155 -18.70 2.19 -15.69
CA GLU A 155 -20.04 1.63 -15.75
C GLU A 155 -20.31 0.63 -14.62
#